data_5ce1feddaf89736a3b81d5f2b3707ede
#
_entry.id   5ce1feddaf89736a3b81d5f2b3707ede
#
_cell.length_a   1.000
_cell.length_b   1.000
_cell.length_c   1.000
_cell.angle_alpha   90.00
_cell.angle_beta   90.00
_cell.angle_gamma   90.00
#
_symmetry.space_group_name_H-M   'P 1'
#
loop_
_entity.id
_entity.type
_entity.pdbx_description
1 polymer ?
#
loop_
_entity_poly.entity_id
_entity_poly.type
_entity_poly.pdbx_seq_one_letter_code
_entity_poly.pdbx_strand_id
1 'polypeptide(L)'
;GEMRSAEAYAAQEAARTGHGVLTTIHSNSSQATWRRMVTLCKRKHEMADDTLMDLVTEAFPVTVFAKQLEDKSRKIMEIMECETLPDGSRQYNTLYRFRITENRLEDGKFHIDGVHEAVSPISESLQKRFVENGMPQQELDRLMDSFEQKAPAESSPHAEGSAAAQTVTATDENTLQ
;
A
#
# COMPACT_ATOMS: atom_id res chain seq x y z
N GLY A 1 -12.51 -7.57 -15.30
CA GLY A 1 -13.70 -7.71 -14.44
C GLY A 1 -13.31 -7.71 -12.97
N GLU A 2 -14.30 -7.69 -12.08
CA GLU A 2 -14.08 -7.75 -10.65
C GLU A 2 -13.84 -9.19 -10.19
N MET A 3 -12.81 -9.39 -9.36
CA MET A 3 -12.55 -10.68 -8.71
C MET A 3 -13.38 -10.84 -7.44
N ARG A 4 -14.20 -11.88 -7.39
CA ARG A 4 -15.11 -12.17 -6.26
C ARG A 4 -14.97 -13.59 -5.70
N SER A 5 -14.34 -14.49 -6.45
CA SER A 5 -14.26 -15.91 -6.12
C SER A 5 -12.99 -16.56 -6.68
N ALA A 6 -13.10 -17.79 -7.07
CA ALA A 6 -12.01 -18.67 -7.52
C ALA A 6 -11.31 -18.23 -8.81
N GLU A 7 -11.89 -17.32 -9.58
CA GLU A 7 -11.24 -16.70 -10.73
C GLU A 7 -9.97 -15.92 -10.36
N ALA A 8 -9.78 -15.57 -9.09
CA ALA A 8 -8.55 -14.97 -8.60
C ALA A 8 -7.33 -15.86 -8.82
N TYR A 9 -7.48 -17.18 -8.68
CA TYR A 9 -6.40 -18.11 -8.96
C TYR A 9 -6.04 -18.14 -10.45
N ALA A 10 -7.03 -18.21 -11.34
CA ALA A 10 -6.78 -18.17 -12.77
C ALA A 10 -6.16 -16.84 -13.23
N ALA A 11 -6.55 -15.71 -12.61
CA ALA A 11 -5.99 -14.41 -12.93
C ALA A 11 -4.50 -14.30 -12.54
N GLN A 12 -4.10 -14.83 -11.37
CA GLN A 12 -2.69 -14.84 -10.98
C GLN A 12 -1.87 -15.77 -11.86
N GLU A 13 -2.38 -16.96 -12.25
CA GLU A 13 -1.70 -17.84 -13.19
C GLU A 13 -1.51 -17.18 -14.55
N ALA A 14 -2.53 -16.50 -15.08
CA ALA A 14 -2.42 -15.77 -16.35
C ALA A 14 -1.34 -14.68 -16.27
N ALA A 15 -1.31 -13.89 -15.18
CA ALA A 15 -0.31 -12.85 -15.01
C ALA A 15 1.12 -13.39 -14.94
N ARG A 16 1.32 -14.52 -14.28
CA ARG A 16 2.65 -15.18 -14.14
C ARG A 16 3.10 -15.87 -15.43
N THR A 17 2.18 -16.21 -16.31
CA THR A 17 2.48 -16.84 -17.63
C THR A 17 2.62 -15.82 -18.76
N GLY A 18 2.83 -14.54 -18.44
CA GLY A 18 3.17 -13.49 -19.40
C GLY A 18 1.99 -12.70 -19.96
N HIS A 19 0.77 -12.89 -19.42
CA HIS A 19 -0.36 -12.08 -19.83
C HIS A 19 -0.42 -10.78 -19.01
N GLY A 20 -0.72 -9.66 -19.68
CA GLY A 20 -1.03 -8.40 -18.99
C GLY A 20 -2.42 -8.51 -18.32
N VAL A 21 -2.47 -8.56 -16.99
CA VAL A 21 -3.72 -8.67 -16.24
C VAL A 21 -3.97 -7.40 -15.44
N LEU A 22 -5.12 -6.78 -15.66
CA LEU A 22 -5.67 -5.71 -14.84
C LEU A 22 -7.04 -6.14 -14.33
N THR A 23 -7.26 -6.02 -13.03
CA THR A 23 -8.50 -6.45 -12.40
C THR A 23 -8.88 -5.55 -11.23
N THR A 24 -10.12 -5.68 -10.75
CA THR A 24 -10.61 -4.98 -9.57
C THR A 24 -11.05 -5.96 -8.49
N ILE A 25 -10.94 -5.54 -7.24
CA ILE A 25 -11.32 -6.33 -6.07
C ILE A 25 -11.76 -5.41 -4.94
N HIS A 26 -12.80 -5.75 -4.21
CA HIS A 26 -13.18 -5.01 -3.01
C HIS A 26 -12.24 -5.32 -1.86
N SER A 27 -11.63 -4.27 -1.30
CA SER A 27 -10.73 -4.33 -0.15
C SER A 27 -10.78 -3.03 0.65
N ASN A 28 -10.25 -3.04 1.88
CA ASN A 28 -10.24 -1.88 2.76
C ASN A 28 -8.94 -1.05 2.68
N SER A 29 -7.89 -1.58 2.00
CA SER A 29 -6.61 -0.91 1.77
C SER A 29 -5.82 -1.62 0.68
N SER A 30 -4.77 -0.98 0.16
CA SER A 30 -3.81 -1.61 -0.78
C SER A 30 -3.24 -2.90 -0.20
N GLN A 31 -2.71 -2.87 1.01
CA GLN A 31 -2.11 -4.06 1.65
C GLN A 31 -3.13 -5.18 1.88
N ALA A 32 -4.37 -4.86 2.29
CA ALA A 32 -5.42 -5.85 2.48
C ALA A 32 -5.86 -6.52 1.18
N THR A 33 -5.59 -5.90 0.02
CA THR A 33 -5.93 -6.43 -1.29
C THR A 33 -5.21 -7.75 -1.57
N TRP A 34 -3.92 -7.86 -1.31
CA TRP A 34 -3.18 -9.12 -1.49
C TRP A 34 -3.72 -10.24 -0.61
N ARG A 35 -3.97 -9.96 0.67
CA ARG A 35 -4.58 -10.93 1.60
C ARG A 35 -5.98 -11.37 1.13
N ARG A 36 -6.75 -10.44 0.60
CA ARG A 36 -8.06 -10.75 0.03
C ARG A 36 -7.95 -11.68 -1.17
N MET A 37 -6.97 -11.45 -2.06
CA MET A 37 -6.71 -12.32 -3.21
C MET A 37 -6.33 -13.74 -2.76
N VAL A 38 -5.44 -13.89 -1.77
CA VAL A 38 -5.11 -15.20 -1.18
C VAL A 38 -6.38 -15.90 -0.68
N THR A 39 -7.24 -15.20 0.06
CA THR A 39 -8.51 -15.75 0.55
C THR A 39 -9.41 -16.25 -0.60
N LEU A 40 -9.44 -15.52 -1.72
CA LEU A 40 -10.22 -15.94 -2.89
C LEU A 40 -9.61 -17.15 -3.61
N CYS A 41 -8.29 -17.19 -3.73
CA CYS A 41 -7.57 -18.34 -4.31
C CYS A 41 -7.82 -19.63 -3.50
N LYS A 42 -7.83 -19.56 -2.18
CA LYS A 42 -8.09 -20.70 -1.28
C LYS A 42 -9.47 -21.33 -1.44
N ARG A 43 -10.42 -20.66 -2.05
CA ARG A 43 -11.76 -21.22 -2.27
C ARG A 43 -11.76 -22.45 -3.18
N LYS A 44 -10.73 -22.61 -3.99
CA LYS A 44 -10.61 -23.72 -4.96
C LYS A 44 -9.31 -24.51 -4.84
N HIS A 45 -8.30 -23.96 -4.19
CA HIS A 45 -6.96 -24.53 -4.14
C HIS A 45 -6.47 -24.55 -2.69
N GLU A 46 -6.26 -25.74 -2.15
CA GLU A 46 -5.66 -25.91 -0.83
C GLU A 46 -4.14 -25.76 -0.94
N MET A 47 -3.67 -24.56 -0.62
CA MET A 47 -2.24 -24.22 -0.56
C MET A 47 -1.97 -23.43 0.71
N ALA A 48 -0.73 -23.44 1.19
CA ALA A 48 -0.30 -22.63 2.30
C ALA A 48 -0.48 -21.13 1.98
N ASP A 49 -0.86 -20.33 2.98
CA ASP A 49 -1.10 -18.89 2.82
C ASP A 49 0.13 -18.16 2.28
N ASP A 50 1.32 -18.52 2.77
CA ASP A 50 2.58 -17.89 2.34
C ASP A 50 2.88 -18.21 0.87
N THR A 51 2.68 -19.46 0.44
CA THR A 51 2.84 -19.83 -0.96
C THR A 51 1.89 -19.05 -1.87
N LEU A 52 0.61 -18.97 -1.48
CA LEU A 52 -0.36 -18.19 -2.26
C LEU A 52 -0.03 -16.70 -2.24
N MET A 53 0.50 -16.18 -1.13
CA MET A 53 0.91 -14.78 -1.05
C MET A 53 2.08 -14.50 -1.99
N ASP A 54 3.07 -15.40 -2.09
CA ASP A 54 4.17 -15.27 -3.06
C ASP A 54 3.64 -15.23 -4.50
N LEU A 55 2.77 -16.18 -4.86
CA LEU A 55 2.17 -16.22 -6.18
C LEU A 55 1.37 -14.97 -6.54
N VAL A 56 0.61 -14.45 -5.57
CA VAL A 56 -0.23 -13.27 -5.74
C VAL A 56 0.60 -11.99 -5.84
N THR A 57 1.63 -11.83 -5.01
CA THR A 57 2.49 -10.63 -5.05
C THR A 57 3.42 -10.63 -6.26
N GLU A 58 3.87 -11.79 -6.74
CA GLU A 58 4.58 -11.91 -8.01
C GLU A 58 3.69 -11.52 -9.20
N ALA A 59 2.44 -11.99 -9.21
CA ALA A 59 1.47 -11.71 -10.27
C ALA A 59 1.03 -10.25 -10.30
N PHE A 60 0.81 -9.67 -9.12
CA PHE A 60 0.27 -8.32 -8.91
C PHE A 60 1.15 -7.53 -7.94
N PRO A 61 2.34 -7.10 -8.37
CA PRO A 61 3.27 -6.39 -7.48
C PRO A 61 2.76 -5.01 -7.06
N VAL A 62 1.83 -4.42 -7.80
CA VAL A 62 1.29 -3.09 -7.54
C VAL A 62 -0.21 -3.14 -7.32
N THR A 63 -0.69 -2.45 -6.29
CA THR A 63 -2.11 -2.23 -6.01
C THR A 63 -2.43 -0.76 -5.98
N VAL A 64 -3.63 -0.42 -6.47
CA VAL A 64 -4.18 0.94 -6.48
C VAL A 64 -5.46 0.93 -5.66
N PHE A 65 -5.47 1.62 -4.53
CA PHE A 65 -6.63 1.71 -3.65
C PHE A 65 -7.39 3.00 -3.91
N ALA A 66 -8.63 2.85 -4.38
CA ALA A 66 -9.55 3.96 -4.61
C ALA A 66 -10.72 3.90 -3.61
N LYS A 67 -11.14 5.07 -3.13
CA LYS A 67 -12.24 5.20 -2.17
C LYS A 67 -13.16 6.36 -2.56
N GLN A 68 -14.46 6.21 -2.30
CA GLN A 68 -15.39 7.32 -2.27
C GLN A 68 -15.36 7.94 -0.87
N LEU A 69 -15.11 9.24 -0.79
CA LEU A 69 -15.09 10.01 0.46
C LEU A 69 -16.50 10.53 0.81
N GLU A 70 -16.63 11.15 2.00
CA GLU A 70 -17.92 11.65 2.49
C GLU A 70 -18.51 12.76 1.61
N ASP A 71 -17.68 13.56 0.96
CA ASP A 71 -18.08 14.57 -0.03
C ASP A 71 -18.52 13.97 -1.38
N LYS A 72 -18.62 12.64 -1.45
CA LYS A 72 -18.94 11.84 -2.65
C LYS A 72 -17.88 11.88 -3.75
N SER A 73 -16.77 12.57 -3.57
CA SER A 73 -15.63 12.50 -4.49
C SER A 73 -14.99 11.11 -4.45
N ARG A 74 -14.42 10.68 -5.59
CA ARG A 74 -13.63 9.43 -5.66
C ARG A 74 -12.18 9.80 -5.79
N LYS A 75 -11.35 9.29 -4.88
CA LYS A 75 -9.91 9.55 -4.84
C LYS A 75 -9.13 8.24 -4.87
N ILE A 76 -7.99 8.26 -5.56
CA ILE A 76 -6.96 7.24 -5.35
C ILE A 76 -6.29 7.60 -4.02
N MET A 77 -6.53 6.77 -3.02
CA MET A 77 -6.02 7.01 -1.67
C MET A 77 -4.56 6.59 -1.55
N GLU A 78 -4.18 5.53 -2.28
CA GLU A 78 -2.87 4.93 -2.14
C GLU A 78 -2.52 4.10 -3.39
N ILE A 79 -1.25 4.17 -3.78
CA ILE A 79 -0.63 3.22 -4.70
C ILE A 79 0.52 2.57 -3.93
N MET A 80 0.52 1.24 -3.88
CA MET A 80 1.48 0.47 -3.08
C MET A 80 2.10 -0.63 -3.92
N GLU A 81 3.39 -0.84 -3.72
CA GLU A 81 4.15 -1.97 -4.23
C GLU A 81 4.36 -3.00 -3.12
N CYS A 82 4.32 -4.28 -3.47
CA CYS A 82 4.84 -5.35 -2.63
C CYS A 82 6.07 -5.96 -3.29
N GLU A 83 7.21 -5.84 -2.64
CA GLU A 83 8.48 -6.42 -3.05
C GLU A 83 8.80 -7.66 -2.20
N THR A 84 9.20 -8.75 -2.84
CA THR A 84 9.76 -9.92 -2.14
C THR A 84 11.26 -9.77 -2.07
N LEU A 85 11.81 -9.71 -0.87
CA LEU A 85 13.23 -9.56 -0.62
C LEU A 85 13.98 -10.90 -0.79
N PRO A 86 15.33 -10.88 -0.93
CA PRO A 86 16.12 -12.10 -1.12
C PRO A 86 16.03 -13.13 0.00
N ASP A 87 15.66 -12.72 1.22
CA ASP A 87 15.43 -13.60 2.37
C ASP A 87 14.02 -14.21 2.40
N GLY A 88 13.19 -13.92 1.39
CA GLY A 88 11.80 -14.36 1.27
C GLY A 88 10.80 -13.51 2.07
N SER A 89 11.25 -12.49 2.80
CA SER A 89 10.36 -11.54 3.45
C SER A 89 9.71 -10.60 2.43
N ARG A 90 8.62 -9.96 2.81
CA ARG A 90 7.88 -9.03 1.93
C ARG A 90 7.92 -7.62 2.50
N GLN A 91 8.29 -6.68 1.65
CA GLN A 91 8.28 -5.25 1.94
C GLN A 91 7.14 -4.58 1.19
N TYR A 92 6.40 -3.74 1.91
CA TYR A 92 5.29 -2.95 1.34
C TYR A 92 5.74 -1.50 1.23
N ASN A 93 5.88 -1.02 -0.01
CA ASN A 93 6.32 0.33 -0.32
C ASN A 93 5.13 1.17 -0.74
N THR A 94 4.81 2.21 0.00
CA THR A 94 3.82 3.21 -0.46
C THR A 94 4.49 4.11 -1.49
N LEU A 95 4.04 4.03 -2.74
CA LEU A 95 4.58 4.83 -3.85
C LEU A 95 3.92 6.22 -3.86
N TYR A 96 2.60 6.26 -3.79
CA TYR A 96 1.81 7.49 -3.74
C TYR A 96 0.71 7.37 -2.67
N ARG A 97 0.35 8.52 -2.09
CA ARG A 97 -0.74 8.61 -1.12
C ARG A 97 -1.52 9.91 -1.31
N PHE A 98 -2.82 9.87 -1.09
CA PHE A 98 -3.65 11.06 -0.96
C PHE A 98 -3.65 11.50 0.49
N ARG A 99 -3.08 12.69 0.76
CA ARG A 99 -3.10 13.30 2.09
C ARG A 99 -4.22 14.33 2.14
N ILE A 100 -5.19 14.12 3.04
CA ILE A 100 -6.25 15.10 3.30
C ILE A 100 -5.60 16.30 4.01
N THR A 101 -5.78 17.49 3.46
CA THR A 101 -5.27 18.76 4.02
C THR A 101 -6.34 19.51 4.77
N GLU A 102 -7.59 19.37 4.35
CA GLU A 102 -8.72 20.03 4.99
C GLU A 102 -9.97 19.14 4.90
N ASN A 103 -10.77 19.16 5.96
CA ASN A 103 -12.06 18.52 6.01
C ASN A 103 -13.04 19.47 6.72
N ARG A 104 -14.02 19.99 6.01
CA ARG A 104 -14.97 20.97 6.52
C ARG A 104 -16.40 20.62 6.15
N LEU A 105 -17.32 21.06 7.00
CA LEU A 105 -18.76 20.94 6.78
C LEU A 105 -19.32 22.35 6.54
N GLU A 106 -19.79 22.60 5.30
CA GLU A 106 -20.40 23.86 4.89
C GLU A 106 -21.79 23.58 4.32
N ASP A 107 -22.80 24.30 4.77
CA ASP A 107 -24.20 24.14 4.33
C ASP A 107 -24.71 22.68 4.35
N GLY A 108 -24.29 21.93 5.37
CA GLY A 108 -24.65 20.51 5.52
C GLY A 108 -23.97 19.56 4.52
N LYS A 109 -22.96 20.02 3.78
CA LYS A 109 -22.16 19.20 2.85
C LYS A 109 -20.72 19.09 3.32
N PHE A 110 -20.17 17.89 3.20
CA PHE A 110 -18.75 17.68 3.40
C PHE A 110 -17.93 18.17 2.21
N HIS A 111 -16.81 18.83 2.50
CA HIS A 111 -15.80 19.22 1.53
C HIS A 111 -14.46 18.67 2.02
N ILE A 112 -13.81 17.91 1.16
CA ILE A 112 -12.54 17.24 1.49
C ILE A 112 -11.49 17.63 0.47
N ASP A 113 -10.55 18.47 0.90
CA ASP A 113 -9.40 18.88 0.11
C ASP A 113 -8.17 18.05 0.48
N GLY A 114 -7.30 17.85 -0.48
CA GLY A 114 -6.08 17.08 -0.27
C GLY A 114 -5.18 17.07 -1.49
N VAL A 115 -3.99 16.53 -1.30
CA VAL A 115 -2.95 16.45 -2.31
C VAL A 115 -2.46 15.01 -2.47
N HIS A 116 -2.11 14.66 -3.70
CA HIS A 116 -1.40 13.41 -3.96
C HIS A 116 0.10 13.66 -3.81
N GLU A 117 0.72 12.89 -2.92
CA GLU A 117 2.13 12.96 -2.61
C GLU A 117 2.84 11.71 -3.13
N ALA A 118 4.01 11.87 -3.74
CA ALA A 118 4.96 10.79 -3.90
C ALA A 118 5.59 10.52 -2.52
N VAL A 119 5.70 9.23 -2.16
CA VAL A 119 6.22 8.81 -0.84
C VAL A 119 7.54 8.08 -1.01
N SER A 120 7.57 7.05 -1.84
CA SER A 120 8.77 6.28 -2.13
C SER A 120 8.82 5.97 -3.62
N PRO A 121 10.00 5.94 -4.24
CA PRO A 121 10.15 5.44 -5.60
C PRO A 121 9.84 3.94 -5.67
N ILE A 122 9.61 3.45 -6.88
CA ILE A 122 9.49 2.01 -7.12
C ILE A 122 10.81 1.29 -6.84
N SER A 123 10.73 0.05 -6.38
CA SER A 123 11.92 -0.77 -6.08
C SER A 123 12.78 -1.03 -7.32
N GLU A 124 14.06 -1.34 -7.10
CA GLU A 124 14.96 -1.72 -8.19
C GLU A 124 14.47 -2.97 -8.94
N SER A 125 13.85 -3.92 -8.22
CA SER A 125 13.29 -5.11 -8.80
C SER A 125 12.12 -4.81 -9.75
N LEU A 126 11.26 -3.87 -9.41
CA LEU A 126 10.16 -3.44 -10.28
C LEU A 126 10.66 -2.59 -11.48
N GLN A 127 11.67 -1.73 -11.28
CA GLN A 127 12.32 -0.99 -12.36
C GLN A 127 12.90 -1.95 -13.40
N LYS A 128 13.66 -2.95 -12.95
CA LYS A 128 14.24 -3.99 -13.81
C LYS A 128 13.14 -4.71 -14.59
N ARG A 129 12.06 -5.10 -13.93
CA ARG A 129 10.91 -5.77 -14.55
C ARG A 129 10.26 -4.91 -15.64
N PHE A 130 10.15 -3.60 -15.45
CA PHE A 130 9.62 -2.69 -16.47
C PHE A 130 10.50 -2.67 -17.71
N VAL A 131 11.83 -2.56 -17.55
CA VAL A 131 12.78 -2.57 -18.66
C VAL A 131 12.76 -3.91 -19.40
N GLU A 132 12.79 -5.03 -18.69
CA GLU A 132 12.72 -6.38 -19.26
C GLU A 132 11.40 -6.62 -20.03
N ASN A 133 10.32 -5.95 -19.66
CA ASN A 133 9.05 -5.99 -20.39
C ASN A 133 8.93 -4.90 -21.48
N GLY A 134 10.02 -4.21 -21.81
CA GLY A 134 10.12 -3.30 -22.95
C GLY A 134 9.80 -1.83 -22.66
N MET A 135 9.76 -1.41 -21.39
CA MET A 135 9.68 0.02 -21.07
C MET A 135 10.95 0.73 -21.53
N PRO A 136 10.87 1.80 -22.34
CA PRO A 136 12.04 2.60 -22.70
C PRO A 136 12.67 3.24 -21.47
N GLN A 137 14.01 3.25 -21.40
CA GLN A 137 14.72 3.86 -20.26
C GLN A 137 14.30 5.31 -19.98
N GLN A 138 14.07 6.11 -21.01
CA GLN A 138 13.60 7.48 -20.87
C GLN A 138 12.25 7.61 -20.14
N GLU A 139 11.34 6.65 -20.32
CA GLU A 139 10.06 6.66 -19.61
C GLU A 139 10.22 6.23 -18.15
N LEU A 140 11.13 5.30 -17.89
CA LEU A 140 11.49 4.93 -16.51
C LEU A 140 12.14 6.13 -15.80
N ASP A 141 13.10 6.82 -16.43
CA ASP A 141 13.76 8.01 -15.87
C ASP A 141 12.72 9.09 -15.53
N ARG A 142 11.78 9.37 -16.44
CA ARG A 142 10.68 10.33 -16.18
C ARG A 142 9.80 9.92 -15.00
N LEU A 143 9.52 8.61 -14.86
CA LEU A 143 8.77 8.09 -13.73
C LEU A 143 9.55 8.33 -12.44
N MET A 144 10.85 8.04 -12.41
CA MET A 144 11.71 8.23 -11.23
C MET A 144 11.83 9.72 -10.86
N ASP A 145 12.06 10.61 -11.82
CA ASP A 145 12.08 12.07 -11.61
C ASP A 145 10.76 12.58 -10.98
N SER A 146 9.63 11.95 -11.31
CA SER A 146 8.34 12.34 -10.73
C SER A 146 8.24 12.08 -9.23
N PHE A 147 8.98 11.13 -8.70
CA PHE A 147 9.06 10.88 -7.25
C PHE A 147 9.92 11.95 -6.56
N GLU A 148 11.05 12.35 -7.17
CA GLU A 148 11.95 13.37 -6.61
C GLU A 148 11.26 14.74 -6.55
N GLN A 149 10.54 15.14 -7.60
CA GLN A 149 9.87 16.44 -7.67
C GLN A 149 8.64 16.58 -6.75
N LYS A 150 8.01 15.46 -6.36
CA LYS A 150 6.79 15.44 -5.56
C LYS A 150 6.99 14.95 -4.12
N ALA A 151 8.22 14.56 -3.75
CA ALA A 151 8.53 14.23 -2.37
C ALA A 151 8.31 15.48 -1.49
N PRO A 152 7.63 15.37 -0.33
CA PRO A 152 7.55 16.47 0.61
C PRO A 152 8.97 16.83 1.06
N ALA A 153 9.30 18.13 1.08
CA ALA A 153 10.57 18.59 1.64
C ALA A 153 10.71 17.97 3.05
N GLU A 154 11.81 17.26 3.28
CA GLU A 154 12.11 16.61 4.55
C GLU A 154 11.96 17.63 5.68
N SER A 155 11.01 17.40 6.60
CA SER A 155 11.01 18.10 7.87
C SER A 155 12.25 17.63 8.62
N SER A 156 13.22 18.52 8.75
CA SER A 156 14.43 18.32 9.55
C SER A 156 14.08 17.70 10.91
N PRO A 157 14.84 16.73 11.41
CA PRO A 157 14.60 16.14 12.72
C PRO A 157 14.81 17.22 13.78
N HIS A 158 13.72 17.62 14.44
CA HIS A 158 13.83 18.45 15.65
C HIS A 158 14.59 17.65 16.71
N ALA A 159 15.67 18.28 17.16
CA ALA A 159 16.54 17.89 18.23
C ALA A 159 15.77 17.46 19.49
N GLU A 160 16.35 16.48 20.11
CA GLU A 160 16.06 15.90 21.41
C GLU A 160 15.70 16.92 22.48
N GLY A 161 14.52 16.75 23.07
CA GLY A 161 14.15 17.28 24.36
C GLY A 161 14.23 16.18 25.42
N SER A 162 15.32 16.15 26.14
CA SER A 162 15.49 15.40 27.39
C SER A 162 14.31 15.64 28.32
N ALA A 163 13.55 14.61 28.69
CA ALA A 163 12.64 14.64 29.81
C ALA A 163 12.95 13.50 30.76
N ALA A 164 13.34 13.92 31.95
CA ALA A 164 13.76 13.11 33.08
C ALA A 164 12.72 12.08 33.53
N ALA A 165 13.23 10.92 33.89
CA ALA A 165 12.52 9.90 34.62
C ALA A 165 12.02 10.44 35.97
N GLN A 166 10.72 10.40 36.22
CA GLN A 166 10.17 10.48 37.56
C GLN A 166 9.74 9.09 37.99
N THR A 167 10.56 8.56 38.92
CA THR A 167 10.29 7.39 39.72
C THR A 167 9.12 7.66 40.66
N VAL A 168 8.03 6.95 40.51
CA VAL A 168 6.97 6.90 41.52
C VAL A 168 7.17 5.65 42.34
N THR A 169 7.59 5.84 43.56
CA THR A 169 7.65 4.81 44.61
C THR A 169 6.24 4.49 45.10
N ALA A 170 5.89 3.22 45.02
CA ALA A 170 4.71 2.68 45.71
C ALA A 170 4.97 2.67 47.22
N THR A 171 4.04 3.22 47.97
CA THR A 171 3.97 2.99 49.42
C THR A 171 2.69 2.22 49.69
N ASP A 172 2.88 1.00 50.20
CA ASP A 172 1.86 0.21 50.89
C ASP A 172 1.36 0.95 52.12
N GLU A 173 0.07 1.02 52.32
CA GLU A 173 -0.51 0.99 53.65
C GLU A 173 -1.86 0.26 53.64
N ASN A 174 -1.78 -0.89 54.24
CA ASN A 174 -2.84 -1.74 54.73
C ASN A 174 -3.42 -1.12 56.03
N THR A 175 -4.75 -1.08 56.24
CA THR A 175 -5.40 -1.35 57.52
C THR A 175 -6.94 -1.15 57.41
N LEU A 176 -7.63 -2.26 57.61
CA LEU A 176 -8.84 -2.53 58.40
C LEU A 176 -9.85 -1.40 58.71
N GLN A 177 -11.07 -1.51 58.23
CA GLN A 177 -12.28 -1.87 59.00
C GLN A 177 -13.44 -2.15 58.08
#